data_f0036fb5f804da66274da54dd7d59154
#
_entry.id   f0036fb5f804da66274da54dd7d59154
#
_cell.length_a   1.000
_cell.length_b   1.000
_cell.length_c   1.000
_cell.angle_alpha   90.00
_cell.angle_beta   90.00
_cell.angle_gamma   90.00
#
_symmetry.space_group_name_H-M   'P 1'
#
loop_
_entity.id
_entity.type
_entity.pdbx_description
1 polymer ?
#
loop_
_entity_poly.entity_id
_entity_poly.type
_entity_poly.pdbx_seq_one_letter_code
_entity_poly.pdbx_strand_id
1 'polypeptide(L)' 'MDLNGLYLDKTSPMPLYEQLRQALLEAITNGKIPEGAKLPTEEELCERLGISRPVARQAYSALITEGYVERMRGRGT' A
#
# COMPACT_ATOMS: atom_id res chain seq x y z
N MET A 1 0.81 6.24 9.45
CA MET A 1 1.76 6.17 8.35
C MET A 1 1.76 7.47 7.58
N ASP A 2 2.92 7.99 7.27
CA ASP A 2 3.08 9.18 6.47
C ASP A 2 3.20 8.81 4.99
N LEU A 3 2.28 9.28 4.16
CA LEU A 3 2.26 8.99 2.74
C LEU A 3 3.01 10.02 1.90
N ASN A 4 3.59 11.03 2.52
CA ASN A 4 4.23 12.11 1.77
C ASN A 4 5.41 11.65 0.92
N GLY A 5 6.05 10.57 1.29
CA GLY A 5 7.17 10.02 0.53
C GLY A 5 6.77 9.05 -0.57
N LEU A 6 5.48 8.72 -0.67
CA LEU A 6 5.02 7.78 -1.68
C LEU A 6 4.71 8.51 -2.98
N TYR A 7 5.32 8.04 -4.05
CA TYR A 7 5.08 8.58 -5.38
C TYR A 7 4.81 7.45 -6.35
N LEU A 8 3.72 7.59 -7.11
CA LEU A 8 3.35 6.61 -8.13
C LEU A 8 3.41 7.29 -9.50
N ASP A 9 4.18 6.69 -10.40
CA ASP A 9 4.34 7.22 -11.75
C ASP A 9 3.28 6.61 -12.66
N LYS A 10 2.26 7.39 -12.97
CA LYS A 10 1.15 6.92 -13.83
C LYS A 10 1.55 6.78 -15.29
N THR A 11 2.71 7.30 -15.67
CA THR A 11 3.22 7.19 -17.03
C THR A 11 4.18 6.03 -17.22
N SER A 12 4.59 5.38 -16.13
CA SER A 12 5.49 4.23 -16.18
C SER A 12 4.78 3.01 -16.76
N PRO A 13 5.49 2.14 -17.50
CA PRO A 13 4.93 0.88 -17.95
C PRO A 13 4.61 -0.08 -16.80
N MET A 14 5.17 0.15 -15.62
CA MET A 14 4.86 -0.68 -14.45
C MET A 14 3.46 -0.38 -13.94
N PRO A 15 2.61 -1.40 -13.73
CA PRO A 15 1.25 -1.18 -13.22
C PRO A 15 1.27 -0.44 -11.89
N LEU A 16 0.26 0.40 -11.65
CA LEU A 16 0.17 1.18 -10.42
C LEU A 16 0.14 0.31 -9.17
N TYR A 17 -0.59 -0.83 -9.22
CA TYR A 17 -0.64 -1.71 -8.05
C TYR A 17 0.74 -2.25 -7.69
N GLU A 18 1.56 -2.54 -8.69
CA GLU A 18 2.91 -3.05 -8.46
C GLU A 18 3.81 -1.96 -7.87
N GLN A 19 3.70 -0.74 -8.37
CA GLN A 19 4.43 0.38 -7.80
C GLN A 19 4.05 0.60 -6.35
N LEU A 20 2.76 0.55 -6.05
CA LEU A 20 2.27 0.72 -4.68
C LEU A 20 2.74 -0.42 -3.79
N ARG A 21 2.67 -1.66 -4.28
CA ARG A 21 3.14 -2.81 -3.53
C ARG A 21 4.61 -2.67 -3.18
N GLN A 22 5.44 -2.30 -4.14
CA GLN A 22 6.87 -2.14 -3.92
C GLN A 22 7.15 -1.01 -2.94
N ALA A 23 6.45 0.10 -3.06
CA ALA A 23 6.64 1.24 -2.16
C ALA A 23 6.28 0.89 -0.72
N LEU A 24 5.17 0.19 -0.52
CA LEU A 24 4.75 -0.24 0.81
C LEU A 24 5.71 -1.30 1.37
N LEU A 25 6.11 -2.25 0.54
CA LEU A 25 7.05 -3.28 0.95
C LEU A 25 8.38 -2.67 1.39
N GLU A 26 8.89 -1.72 0.63
CA GLU A 26 10.12 -1.03 0.98
C GLU A 26 9.97 -0.30 2.32
N ALA A 27 8.86 0.39 2.53
CA ALA A 27 8.62 1.08 3.79
C ALA A 27 8.56 0.12 4.97
N ILE A 28 7.99 -1.07 4.77
CA ILE A 28 7.93 -2.10 5.81
C ILE A 28 9.32 -2.64 6.11
N THR A 29 10.09 -2.97 5.07
CA THR A 29 11.41 -3.57 5.25
C THR A 29 12.43 -2.57 5.77
N ASN A 30 12.26 -1.28 5.46
CA ASN A 30 13.14 -0.22 5.96
C ASN A 30 12.83 0.21 7.39
N GLY A 31 11.74 -0.27 7.95
CA GLY A 31 11.33 0.14 9.28
C GLY A 31 10.59 1.47 9.34
N LYS A 32 10.26 2.07 8.20
CA LYS A 32 9.42 3.29 8.17
C LYS A 32 8.01 3.00 8.65
N ILE A 33 7.54 1.78 8.39
CA ILE A 33 6.29 1.28 8.95
C ILE A 33 6.67 0.21 9.96
N PRO A 34 6.55 0.49 11.27
CA PRO A 34 6.89 -0.49 12.28
C PRO A 34 6.02 -1.73 12.21
N GLU A 35 6.55 -2.86 12.65
CA GLU A 35 5.77 -4.09 12.75
C GLU A 35 4.55 -3.85 13.64
N GLY A 36 3.40 -4.32 13.20
CA GLY A 36 2.15 -4.14 13.93
C GLY A 36 1.49 -2.79 13.70
N ALA A 37 2.11 -1.88 12.96
CA ALA A 37 1.51 -0.59 12.67
C ALA A 37 0.31 -0.75 11.73
N LYS A 38 -0.69 0.09 11.93
CA LYS A 38 -1.86 0.10 11.08
C LYS A 38 -1.55 0.84 9.78
N LEU A 39 -1.79 0.18 8.65
CA LEU A 39 -1.63 0.80 7.35
C LEU A 39 -2.86 1.64 6.97
N PRO A 40 -2.70 2.59 6.04
CA PRO A 40 -3.85 3.35 5.54
C PRO A 40 -4.89 2.42 4.93
N THR A 41 -6.15 2.82 5.00
CA THR A 41 -7.22 2.06 4.34
C THR A 41 -7.11 2.22 2.83
N GLU A 42 -7.82 1.36 2.09
CA GLU A 42 -7.88 1.49 0.64
C GLU A 42 -8.41 2.86 0.25
N GLU A 43 -9.43 3.34 0.97
CA GLU A 43 -10.01 4.65 0.71
C GLU A 43 -8.98 5.77 0.91
N GLU A 44 -8.21 5.71 1.99
CA GLU A 44 -7.17 6.69 2.26
C GLU A 44 -6.10 6.71 1.16
N LEU A 45 -5.70 5.52 0.68
CA LEU A 45 -4.76 5.44 -0.42
C LEU A 45 -5.32 6.06 -1.70
N CYS A 46 -6.60 5.81 -1.99
CA CYS A 46 -7.23 6.37 -3.16
C CYS A 46 -7.24 7.89 -3.11
N GLU A 47 -7.58 8.47 -1.97
CA GLU A 47 -7.62 9.90 -1.80
C GLU A 47 -6.23 10.55 -1.87
N ARG A 48 -5.27 9.94 -1.22
CA ARG A 48 -3.92 10.52 -1.11
C ARG A 48 -3.10 10.35 -2.38
N LEU A 49 -3.27 9.22 -3.05
CA LEU A 49 -2.43 8.90 -4.21
C LEU A 49 -3.16 9.06 -5.53
N GLY A 50 -4.46 9.34 -5.50
CA GLY A 50 -5.23 9.51 -6.74
C GLY A 50 -5.35 8.22 -7.53
N ILE A 51 -5.51 7.09 -6.87
CA ILE A 51 -5.63 5.77 -7.50
C ILE A 51 -7.03 5.21 -7.28
N SER A 52 -7.37 4.19 -8.07
CA SER A 52 -8.66 3.52 -7.93
C SER A 52 -8.62 2.50 -6.78
N ARG A 53 -9.80 2.15 -6.26
CA ARG A 53 -9.90 1.12 -5.23
C ARG A 53 -9.35 -0.22 -5.67
N PRO A 54 -9.63 -0.71 -6.89
CA PRO A 54 -9.04 -1.97 -7.34
C PRO A 54 -7.52 -1.96 -7.29
N VAL A 55 -6.88 -0.85 -7.61
CA VAL A 55 -5.42 -0.73 -7.54
C VAL A 55 -4.94 -0.90 -6.10
N ALA A 56 -5.54 -0.16 -5.17
CA ALA A 56 -5.18 -0.25 -3.76
C ALA A 56 -5.42 -1.65 -3.21
N ARG A 57 -6.57 -2.25 -3.54
CA ARG A 57 -6.92 -3.59 -3.09
C ARG A 57 -5.94 -4.63 -3.61
N GLN A 58 -5.56 -4.52 -4.88
CA GLN A 58 -4.64 -5.48 -5.49
C GLN A 58 -3.27 -5.42 -4.84
N ALA A 59 -2.78 -4.22 -4.55
CA ALA A 59 -1.50 -4.05 -3.86
C ALA A 59 -1.53 -4.68 -2.47
N TYR A 60 -2.57 -4.41 -1.69
CA TYR A 60 -2.71 -5.00 -0.37
C TYR A 60 -2.88 -6.51 -0.42
N SER A 61 -3.67 -7.02 -1.38
CA SER A 61 -3.86 -8.46 -1.53
C SER A 61 -2.53 -9.17 -1.79
N ALA A 62 -1.68 -8.58 -2.62
CA ALA A 62 -0.37 -9.14 -2.89
C ALA A 62 0.50 -9.19 -1.63
N LEU A 63 0.51 -8.10 -0.86
CA LEU A 63 1.28 -8.06 0.39
C LEU A 63 0.76 -9.04 1.44
N ILE A 64 -0.55 -9.22 1.50
CA ILE A 64 -1.16 -10.21 2.40
C ILE A 64 -0.74 -11.62 1.98
N THR A 65 -0.81 -11.92 0.68
CA THR A 65 -0.41 -13.23 0.15
C THR A 65 1.06 -13.50 0.43
N GLU A 66 1.91 -12.48 0.35
CA GLU A 66 3.34 -12.60 0.62
C GLU A 66 3.66 -12.63 2.12
N GLY A 67 2.68 -12.37 2.98
CA GLY A 67 2.86 -12.45 4.41
C GLY A 67 3.39 -11.19 5.08
N TYR A 68 3.49 -10.07 4.35
CA TYR A 68 4.01 -8.83 4.92
C TYR A 68 2.98 -8.05 5.70
N VAL A 69 1.69 -8.22 5.40
CA VAL A 69 0.61 -7.52 6.11
C VAL A 69 -0.52 -8.49 6.39
N GLU A 70 -1.36 -8.11 7.34
CA GLU A 70 -2.57 -8.86 7.68
C GLU A 70 -3.77 -7.94 7.56
N ARG A 71 -4.87 -8.49 7.05
CA ARG A 71 -6.12 -7.74 6.99
C ARG A 71 -6.85 -7.92 8.31
N MET A 72 -7.15 -6.81 8.96
CA MET A 72 -7.90 -6.83 10.20
C MET A 72 -9.38 -6.64 9.91
N ARG A 73 -10.21 -7.53 10.47
CA ARG A 73 -11.64 -7.49 10.23
C ARG A 73 -12.22 -6.14 10.66
N GLY A 74 -12.83 -5.43 9.70
CA GLY A 74 -13.53 -4.19 9.96
C GLY A 74 -12.65 -2.99 10.30
N ARG A 75 -11.31 -3.12 10.21
CA ARG A 75 -10.41 -2.05 10.62
C ARG A 75 -9.33 -1.70 9.60
N GLY A 76 -9.38 -2.26 8.42
CA GLY A 76 -8.33 -2.04 7.44
C GLY A 76 -7.11 -2.93 7.67
N THR A 77 -5.98 -2.46 7.22
CA THR A 77 -4.77 -3.32 7.11
C THR A 77 -3.62 -2.87 7.97
#